data_0b2256dab548d19aade8b3da9e68b244
#
_entry.id   0b2256dab548d19aade8b3da9e68b244
#
_cell.length_a   1.000
_cell.length_b   1.000
_cell.length_c   1.000
_cell.angle_alpha   90.00
_cell.angle_beta   90.00
_cell.angle_gamma   90.00
#
_symmetry.space_group_name_H-M   'P 1'
#
loop_
_entity.id
_entity.type
_entity.pdbx_description
1 polymer ?
#
loop_
_entity_poly.entity_id
_entity_poly.type
_entity_poly.pdbx_seq_one_letter_code
_entity_poly.pdbx_strand_id
1 'polypeptide(L)'
;VDWELFTDQIDRVPATATDPAGPLPSFLTPDDSIHTWTNYLRNYRLPTVQQVAVAGSLGEFSLPAASIVLALLMLPAGIWFMRCRQRAAPTLLPVAALTALVIAAIAAYPVARVTVARPMALAGELPPEQARDLLQVLLKNVYRAFDFREEEDVYDKLAISVDGELLSDIYLQNRRSFAVQQAGGAQAKIKSVDILDAVAERLDDQPAGYAIRGQWSAQGTVGHWGHTHTRRNRYEAIVTVRADEGAWKITDLETLEEQRVDPVYTATGDTASAPPAELQPGSP
;
A
#
# COMPACT_ATOMS: atom_id res chain seq x y z
N VAL A 1 32.00 -15.17 16.36
CA VAL A 1 33.09 -14.42 17.01
C VAL A 1 32.88 -14.52 18.49
N ASP A 2 33.90 -14.90 19.23
CA ASP A 2 33.90 -14.91 20.68
C ASP A 2 34.71 -13.71 21.17
N TRP A 3 34.14 -12.94 22.10
CA TRP A 3 34.76 -11.74 22.66
C TRP A 3 35.03 -12.00 24.15
N GLU A 4 36.27 -12.03 24.51
CA GLU A 4 36.73 -12.34 25.89
C GLU A 4 37.20 -11.11 26.68
N LEU A 5 37.28 -9.94 26.04
CA LEU A 5 37.85 -8.72 26.62
C LEU A 5 36.77 -7.86 27.31
N PHE A 6 36.08 -8.43 28.30
CA PHE A 6 35.19 -7.66 29.17
C PHE A 6 35.97 -7.20 30.42
N THR A 7 35.62 -6.01 30.89
CA THR A 7 36.18 -5.40 32.12
C THR A 7 35.06 -4.72 32.89
N ASP A 8 35.33 -4.27 34.09
CA ASP A 8 34.38 -3.47 34.88
C ASP A 8 33.95 -2.18 34.19
N GLN A 9 34.67 -1.76 33.15
CA GLN A 9 34.35 -0.58 32.33
C GLN A 9 33.74 -0.92 30.94
N ILE A 10 33.90 -2.18 30.53
CA ILE A 10 33.41 -2.68 29.24
C ILE A 10 32.55 -3.92 29.54
N ASP A 11 31.28 -3.66 29.75
CA ASP A 11 30.27 -4.69 30.03
C ASP A 11 29.41 -5.00 28.80
N ARG A 12 29.55 -4.18 27.75
CA ARG A 12 28.75 -4.28 26.52
C ARG A 12 29.57 -3.90 25.30
N VAL A 13 29.62 -4.78 24.31
CA VAL A 13 30.34 -4.56 23.04
C VAL A 13 29.36 -4.63 21.87
N PRO A 14 29.23 -3.57 21.04
CA PRO A 14 28.40 -3.62 19.86
C PRO A 14 29.03 -4.57 18.82
N ALA A 15 28.20 -5.42 18.25
CA ALA A 15 28.56 -6.32 17.15
C ALA A 15 27.54 -6.19 16.02
N THR A 16 28.00 -6.32 14.78
CA THR A 16 27.12 -6.26 13.62
C THR A 16 27.46 -7.36 12.63
N ALA A 17 26.47 -8.20 12.30
CA ALA A 17 26.56 -9.10 11.15
C ALA A 17 25.88 -8.46 9.96
N THR A 18 26.49 -8.52 8.79
CA THR A 18 25.91 -7.99 7.53
C THR A 18 25.55 -9.15 6.62
N ASP A 19 24.33 -9.19 6.14
CA ASP A 19 23.82 -10.15 5.16
C ASP A 19 23.21 -9.41 3.94
N PRO A 20 22.66 -10.11 2.93
CA PRO A 20 22.05 -9.47 1.76
C PRO A 20 20.85 -8.54 2.08
N ALA A 21 20.28 -8.63 3.28
CA ALA A 21 19.20 -7.74 3.73
C ALA A 21 19.71 -6.49 4.46
N GLY A 22 21.04 -6.37 4.68
CA GLY A 22 21.67 -5.26 5.38
C GLY A 22 22.24 -5.66 6.75
N PRO A 23 22.69 -4.67 7.54
CA PRO A 23 23.30 -4.90 8.84
C PRO A 23 22.28 -5.43 9.87
N LEU A 24 22.73 -6.33 10.70
CA LEU A 24 21.99 -6.86 11.85
C LEU A 24 22.79 -6.53 13.11
N PRO A 25 22.51 -5.42 13.78
CA PRO A 25 23.21 -5.02 14.99
C PRO A 25 22.83 -5.93 16.17
N SER A 26 23.78 -6.22 17.02
CA SER A 26 23.62 -6.95 18.26
C SER A 26 24.61 -6.42 19.31
N PHE A 27 24.54 -6.96 20.52
CA PHE A 27 25.48 -6.63 21.58
C PHE A 27 25.99 -7.92 22.21
N LEU A 28 27.28 -7.93 22.53
CA LEU A 28 27.91 -8.96 23.34
C LEU A 28 27.98 -8.47 24.78
N THR A 29 27.71 -9.37 25.69
CA THR A 29 27.82 -9.14 27.15
C THR A 29 28.69 -10.23 27.79
N PRO A 30 29.17 -10.08 29.03
CA PRO A 30 29.91 -11.15 29.71
C PRO A 30 29.16 -12.46 29.76
N ASP A 31 27.82 -12.41 29.85
CA ASP A 31 26.97 -13.62 29.93
C ASP A 31 26.68 -14.22 28.54
N ASP A 32 26.81 -13.40 27.45
CA ASP A 32 26.65 -13.82 26.07
C ASP A 32 27.78 -13.21 25.21
N SER A 33 28.97 -13.80 25.33
CA SER A 33 30.20 -13.35 24.71
C SER A 33 30.33 -13.75 23.23
N ILE A 34 29.45 -14.66 22.75
CA ILE A 34 29.61 -15.28 21.43
C ILE A 34 28.62 -14.68 20.43
N HIS A 35 29.14 -13.90 19.50
CA HIS A 35 28.33 -13.48 18.36
C HIS A 35 28.20 -14.61 17.34
N THR A 36 27.03 -15.26 17.36
CA THR A 36 26.66 -16.30 16.41
C THR A 36 25.65 -15.77 15.41
N TRP A 37 26.00 -15.84 14.12
CA TRP A 37 25.12 -15.48 13.04
C TRP A 37 25.05 -16.60 12.01
N THR A 38 23.84 -16.94 11.57
CA THR A 38 23.60 -17.94 10.54
C THR A 38 22.84 -17.30 9.38
N ASN A 39 23.39 -17.43 8.17
CA ASN A 39 22.72 -16.93 6.98
C ASN A 39 21.55 -17.83 6.57
N TYR A 40 20.34 -17.45 6.96
CA TYR A 40 19.08 -18.10 6.56
C TYR A 40 18.54 -17.57 5.23
N LEU A 41 19.13 -16.48 4.66
CA LEU A 41 18.61 -15.73 3.53
C LEU A 41 19.27 -16.16 2.21
N ARG A 42 19.32 -17.47 1.93
CA ARG A 42 19.98 -18.01 0.72
C ARG A 42 19.44 -17.43 -0.60
N ASN A 43 18.17 -17.03 -0.63
CA ASN A 43 17.49 -16.46 -1.79
C ASN A 43 16.75 -15.18 -1.41
N TYR A 44 17.38 -14.32 -0.61
CA TYR A 44 16.76 -13.06 -0.20
C TYR A 44 16.48 -12.17 -1.41
N ARG A 45 15.24 -11.72 -1.51
CA ARG A 45 14.84 -10.67 -2.42
C ARG A 45 14.43 -9.48 -1.59
N LEU A 46 14.99 -8.31 -1.93
CA LEU A 46 14.57 -7.05 -1.31
C LEU A 46 13.05 -6.89 -1.49
N PRO A 47 12.34 -6.45 -0.44
CA PRO A 47 10.93 -6.11 -0.57
C PRO A 47 10.77 -5.02 -1.65
N THR A 48 9.75 -5.15 -2.48
CA THR A 48 9.45 -4.13 -3.47
C THR A 48 8.33 -3.25 -2.95
N VAL A 49 8.57 -1.95 -2.90
CA VAL A 49 7.58 -0.91 -2.67
C VAL A 49 7.37 -0.20 -3.99
N GLN A 50 6.13 -0.10 -4.47
CA GLN A 50 5.80 0.48 -5.76
C GLN A 50 4.89 1.66 -5.59
N GLN A 51 5.17 2.73 -6.32
CA GLN A 51 4.31 3.90 -6.39
C GLN A 51 2.94 3.53 -6.98
N VAL A 52 1.87 3.99 -6.35
CA VAL A 52 0.50 3.78 -6.80
C VAL A 52 0.08 4.96 -7.65
N ALA A 53 0.13 4.80 -8.98
CA ALA A 53 -0.22 5.87 -9.90
C ALA A 53 -1.70 6.25 -9.81
N VAL A 54 -1.99 7.55 -9.82
CA VAL A 54 -3.36 8.09 -9.91
C VAL A 54 -3.96 7.76 -11.27
N ALA A 55 -3.15 7.85 -12.34
CA ALA A 55 -3.56 7.47 -13.68
C ALA A 55 -3.91 5.98 -13.74
N GLY A 56 -5.13 5.66 -14.17
CA GLY A 56 -5.64 4.28 -14.25
C GLY A 56 -6.34 3.77 -12.98
N SER A 57 -5.98 4.24 -11.79
CA SER A 57 -6.65 3.84 -10.54
C SER A 57 -8.10 4.35 -10.43
N LEU A 58 -8.41 5.47 -11.11
CA LEU A 58 -9.75 6.07 -11.17
C LEU A 58 -10.61 5.49 -12.31
N GLY A 59 -10.12 4.42 -12.94
CA GLY A 59 -10.75 3.82 -14.11
C GLY A 59 -10.40 4.56 -15.40
N GLU A 60 -10.84 3.96 -16.50
CA GLU A 60 -10.61 4.45 -17.84
C GLU A 60 -11.94 4.75 -18.52
N PHE A 61 -11.95 5.70 -19.42
CA PHE A 61 -13.08 5.90 -20.31
C PHE A 61 -12.63 5.86 -21.78
N SER A 62 -13.47 5.27 -22.62
CA SER A 62 -13.17 5.15 -24.04
C SER A 62 -13.75 6.33 -24.80
N LEU A 63 -12.89 7.08 -25.46
CA LEU A 63 -13.27 8.16 -26.36
C LEU A 63 -13.28 7.67 -27.82
N PRO A 64 -14.34 7.92 -28.58
CA PRO A 64 -14.38 7.62 -30.00
C PRO A 64 -13.57 8.67 -30.79
N ALA A 65 -12.24 8.58 -30.73
CA ALA A 65 -11.31 9.61 -31.23
C ALA A 65 -11.57 9.96 -32.70
N ALA A 66 -11.79 8.95 -33.56
CA ALA A 66 -12.07 9.21 -34.98
C ALA A 66 -13.39 9.96 -35.18
N SER A 67 -14.44 9.62 -34.42
CA SER A 67 -15.71 10.34 -34.50
C SER A 67 -15.57 11.79 -34.04
N ILE A 68 -14.76 12.05 -33.00
CA ILE A 68 -14.49 13.41 -32.52
C ILE A 68 -13.74 14.22 -33.59
N VAL A 69 -12.70 13.65 -34.21
CA VAL A 69 -11.97 14.32 -35.30
C VAL A 69 -12.90 14.64 -36.48
N LEU A 70 -13.75 13.68 -36.90
CA LEU A 70 -14.71 13.87 -37.96
C LEU A 70 -15.75 14.93 -37.59
N ALA A 71 -16.21 14.98 -36.34
CA ALA A 71 -17.11 16.01 -35.84
C ALA A 71 -16.46 17.41 -35.87
N LEU A 72 -15.17 17.52 -35.50
CA LEU A 72 -14.44 18.78 -35.62
C LEU A 72 -14.29 19.25 -37.05
N LEU A 73 -14.16 18.37 -38.04
CA LEU A 73 -14.13 18.69 -39.46
C LEU A 73 -15.49 19.21 -39.99
N MET A 74 -16.59 18.97 -39.26
CA MET A 74 -17.89 19.58 -39.62
C MET A 74 -17.88 21.10 -39.43
N LEU A 75 -17.05 21.67 -38.55
CA LEU A 75 -16.96 23.13 -38.35
C LEU A 75 -16.54 23.88 -39.63
N PRO A 76 -15.38 23.56 -40.26
CA PRO A 76 -15.01 24.22 -41.52
C PRO A 76 -15.98 23.91 -42.67
N ALA A 77 -16.55 22.69 -42.73
CA ALA A 77 -17.56 22.34 -43.74
C ALA A 77 -18.85 23.15 -43.54
N GLY A 78 -19.28 23.38 -42.29
CA GLY A 78 -20.40 24.24 -41.96
C GLY A 78 -20.16 25.70 -42.33
N ILE A 79 -18.98 26.24 -42.06
CA ILE A 79 -18.57 27.59 -42.48
C ILE A 79 -18.60 27.71 -44.00
N TRP A 80 -18.10 26.70 -44.71
CA TRP A 80 -18.15 26.68 -46.17
C TRP A 80 -19.57 26.69 -46.68
N PHE A 81 -20.47 25.87 -46.13
CA PHE A 81 -21.90 25.87 -46.46
C PHE A 81 -22.53 27.25 -46.23
N MET A 82 -22.30 27.90 -45.10
CA MET A 82 -22.84 29.23 -44.81
C MET A 82 -22.35 30.28 -45.81
N ARG A 83 -21.05 30.24 -46.17
CA ARG A 83 -20.48 31.15 -47.18
C ARG A 83 -21.09 30.95 -48.57
N CYS A 84 -21.31 29.69 -48.99
CA CYS A 84 -21.98 29.40 -50.27
C CYS A 84 -23.39 29.92 -50.23
N ARG A 85 -24.14 29.72 -49.16
CA ARG A 85 -25.53 30.23 -49.01
C ARG A 85 -25.58 31.76 -49.05
N GLN A 86 -24.68 32.47 -48.40
CA GLN A 86 -24.62 33.95 -48.41
C GLN A 86 -24.28 34.52 -49.79
N ARG A 87 -23.50 33.77 -50.57
CA ARG A 87 -23.10 34.17 -51.91
C ARG A 87 -24.04 33.68 -53.00
N ALA A 88 -25.20 33.14 -52.68
CA ALA A 88 -26.12 32.47 -53.60
C ALA A 88 -25.45 31.42 -54.51
N ALA A 89 -24.33 30.83 -54.04
CA ALA A 89 -23.60 29.79 -54.75
C ALA A 89 -24.24 28.41 -54.55
N PRO A 90 -23.95 27.42 -55.42
CA PRO A 90 -24.48 26.04 -55.25
C PRO A 90 -24.09 25.45 -53.92
N THR A 91 -25.09 24.98 -53.17
CA THR A 91 -24.90 24.39 -51.81
C THR A 91 -24.86 22.85 -51.79
N LEU A 92 -25.01 22.23 -52.97
CA LEU A 92 -25.06 20.76 -53.04
C LEU A 92 -23.80 20.08 -52.55
N LEU A 93 -22.62 20.61 -52.93
CA LEU A 93 -21.32 20.04 -52.50
C LEU A 93 -21.06 20.15 -50.99
N PRO A 94 -21.23 21.33 -50.34
CA PRO A 94 -21.04 21.41 -48.89
C PRO A 94 -22.09 20.62 -48.11
N VAL A 95 -23.32 20.48 -48.60
CA VAL A 95 -24.33 19.60 -47.98
C VAL A 95 -23.90 18.13 -48.08
N ALA A 96 -23.48 17.68 -49.24
CA ALA A 96 -22.98 16.33 -49.45
C ALA A 96 -21.76 16.04 -48.56
N ALA A 97 -20.83 16.98 -48.40
CA ALA A 97 -19.67 16.86 -47.52
C ALA A 97 -20.07 16.73 -46.03
N LEU A 98 -21.01 17.57 -45.57
CA LEU A 98 -21.54 17.48 -44.21
C LEU A 98 -22.21 16.13 -43.93
N THR A 99 -23.06 15.68 -44.87
CA THR A 99 -23.74 14.37 -44.75
C THR A 99 -22.74 13.22 -44.73
N ALA A 100 -21.72 13.25 -45.59
CA ALA A 100 -20.66 12.24 -45.60
C ALA A 100 -19.87 12.22 -44.29
N LEU A 101 -19.55 13.39 -43.72
CA LEU A 101 -18.87 13.48 -42.41
C LEU A 101 -19.73 12.91 -41.28
N VAL A 102 -21.04 13.15 -41.26
CA VAL A 102 -21.95 12.58 -40.28
C VAL A 102 -21.96 11.06 -40.39
N ILE A 103 -22.14 10.51 -41.59
CA ILE A 103 -22.16 9.08 -41.83
C ILE A 103 -20.80 8.47 -41.42
N ALA A 104 -19.69 9.08 -41.78
CA ALA A 104 -18.36 8.63 -41.41
C ALA A 104 -18.13 8.66 -39.89
N ALA A 105 -18.61 9.70 -39.20
CA ALA A 105 -18.49 9.81 -37.74
C ALA A 105 -19.29 8.69 -37.01
N ILE A 106 -20.49 8.40 -37.50
CA ILE A 106 -21.32 7.29 -36.96
C ILE A 106 -20.64 5.93 -37.22
N ALA A 107 -20.15 5.70 -38.42
CA ALA A 107 -19.48 4.46 -38.79
C ALA A 107 -18.15 4.24 -38.04
N ALA A 108 -17.41 5.33 -37.77
CA ALA A 108 -16.14 5.28 -37.03
C ALA A 108 -16.33 5.10 -35.52
N TYR A 109 -17.52 5.34 -34.97
CA TYR A 109 -17.80 5.27 -33.52
C TYR A 109 -17.38 3.95 -32.86
N PRO A 110 -17.72 2.76 -33.40
CA PRO A 110 -17.35 1.48 -32.77
C PRO A 110 -15.89 1.07 -33.02
N VAL A 111 -15.22 1.62 -34.03
CA VAL A 111 -13.96 1.09 -34.57
C VAL A 111 -12.73 1.77 -33.95
N ALA A 112 -12.76 3.07 -33.80
CA ALA A 112 -11.59 3.86 -33.38
C ALA A 112 -11.81 4.48 -32.00
N ARG A 113 -11.68 3.65 -30.96
CA ARG A 113 -11.77 4.08 -29.57
C ARG A 113 -10.38 4.14 -28.97
N VAL A 114 -10.08 5.24 -28.28
CA VAL A 114 -8.88 5.43 -27.48
C VAL A 114 -9.29 5.44 -26.01
N THR A 115 -8.71 4.55 -25.24
CA THR A 115 -8.87 4.53 -23.78
C THR A 115 -7.96 5.60 -23.16
N VAL A 116 -8.54 6.45 -22.35
CA VAL A 116 -7.84 7.53 -21.65
C VAL A 116 -8.12 7.36 -20.17
N ALA A 117 -7.07 7.45 -19.35
CA ALA A 117 -7.21 7.48 -17.91
C ALA A 117 -8.11 8.67 -17.49
N ARG A 118 -9.02 8.42 -16.55
CA ARG A 118 -9.93 9.46 -16.06
C ARG A 118 -9.14 10.52 -15.30
N PRO A 119 -9.22 11.81 -15.70
CA PRO A 119 -8.60 12.88 -14.92
C PRO A 119 -9.25 12.98 -13.54
N MET A 120 -8.45 13.31 -12.52
CA MET A 120 -8.92 13.48 -11.14
C MET A 120 -10.07 14.50 -11.02
N ALA A 121 -10.05 15.55 -11.83
CA ALA A 121 -11.14 16.55 -11.87
C ALA A 121 -12.51 15.97 -12.26
N LEU A 122 -12.53 14.86 -13.01
CA LEU A 122 -13.72 14.13 -13.43
C LEU A 122 -13.94 12.84 -12.62
N ALA A 123 -13.10 12.60 -11.61
CA ALA A 123 -13.26 11.49 -10.71
C ALA A 123 -14.52 11.72 -9.87
N GLY A 124 -15.42 10.74 -9.90
CA GLY A 124 -16.58 10.68 -9.01
C GLY A 124 -16.23 10.03 -7.68
N GLU A 125 -17.23 9.41 -7.07
CA GLU A 125 -17.04 8.51 -5.94
C GLU A 125 -16.15 7.33 -6.35
N LEU A 126 -15.27 6.93 -5.45
CA LEU A 126 -14.41 5.77 -5.65
C LEU A 126 -15.23 4.50 -5.29
N PRO A 127 -15.44 3.56 -6.21
CA PRO A 127 -16.15 2.32 -5.91
C PRO A 127 -15.48 1.55 -4.77
N PRO A 128 -16.25 0.83 -3.92
CA PRO A 128 -15.70 0.12 -2.76
C PRO A 128 -14.58 -0.87 -3.12
N GLU A 129 -14.67 -1.54 -4.27
CA GLU A 129 -13.61 -2.45 -4.73
C GLU A 129 -12.31 -1.69 -5.03
N GLN A 130 -12.39 -0.54 -5.72
CA GLN A 130 -11.22 0.27 -6.02
C GLN A 130 -10.64 0.93 -4.75
N ALA A 131 -11.49 1.33 -3.80
CA ALA A 131 -11.06 1.83 -2.50
C ALA A 131 -10.30 0.76 -1.72
N ARG A 132 -10.80 -0.49 -1.75
CA ARG A 132 -10.16 -1.65 -1.13
C ARG A 132 -8.80 -1.94 -1.75
N ASP A 133 -8.71 -1.99 -3.08
CA ASP A 133 -7.47 -2.25 -3.81
C ASP A 133 -6.43 -1.17 -3.54
N LEU A 134 -6.84 0.12 -3.57
CA LEU A 134 -5.98 1.25 -3.25
C LEU A 134 -5.42 1.15 -1.83
N LEU A 135 -6.30 0.94 -0.85
CA LEU A 135 -5.92 0.83 0.54
C LEU A 135 -5.00 -0.39 0.78
N GLN A 136 -5.30 -1.53 0.13
CA GLN A 136 -4.48 -2.74 0.20
C GLN A 136 -3.04 -2.49 -0.26
N VAL A 137 -2.85 -1.81 -1.39
CA VAL A 137 -1.50 -1.56 -1.93
C VAL A 137 -0.76 -0.55 -1.06
N LEU A 138 -1.41 0.54 -0.64
CA LEU A 138 -0.80 1.58 0.19
C LEU A 138 -0.38 1.03 1.56
N LEU A 139 -1.27 0.34 2.27
CA LEU A 139 -0.93 -0.26 3.57
C LEU A 139 0.15 -1.33 3.45
N LYS A 140 0.09 -2.16 2.39
CA LYS A 140 1.13 -3.15 2.13
C LYS A 140 2.50 -2.50 1.91
N ASN A 141 2.56 -1.37 1.23
CA ASN A 141 3.78 -0.61 1.05
C ASN A 141 4.33 -0.08 2.38
N VAL A 142 3.46 0.50 3.22
CA VAL A 142 3.83 1.00 4.55
C VAL A 142 4.45 -0.11 5.38
N TYR A 143 3.78 -1.27 5.47
CA TYR A 143 4.31 -2.39 6.26
C TYR A 143 5.60 -2.97 5.67
N ARG A 144 5.76 -2.99 4.34
CA ARG A 144 6.98 -3.45 3.68
C ARG A 144 8.16 -2.50 3.84
N ALA A 145 7.93 -1.21 4.00
CA ALA A 145 8.99 -0.26 4.28
C ALA A 145 9.76 -0.63 5.56
N PHE A 146 9.08 -1.24 6.54
CA PHE A 146 9.71 -1.72 7.78
C PHE A 146 10.46 -3.06 7.65
N ASP A 147 10.45 -3.70 6.49
CA ASP A 147 11.30 -4.86 6.21
C ASP A 147 12.74 -4.45 5.83
N PHE A 148 12.97 -3.17 5.52
CA PHE A 148 14.30 -2.62 5.29
C PHE A 148 15.01 -2.41 6.63
N ARG A 149 16.34 -2.53 6.62
CA ARG A 149 17.15 -2.43 7.83
C ARG A 149 17.90 -1.10 7.96
N GLU A 150 18.26 -0.51 6.81
CA GLU A 150 18.88 0.80 6.78
C GLU A 150 17.83 1.87 7.07
N GLU A 151 18.16 2.79 7.96
CA GLU A 151 17.24 3.84 8.41
C GLU A 151 16.80 4.75 7.26
N GLU A 152 17.74 5.08 6.37
CA GLU A 152 17.50 5.89 5.19
C GLU A 152 16.54 5.19 4.22
N ASP A 153 16.75 3.89 3.97
CA ASP A 153 15.87 3.08 3.13
C ASP A 153 14.43 3.03 3.67
N VAL A 154 14.25 2.88 4.99
CA VAL A 154 12.91 2.87 5.61
C VAL A 154 12.17 4.16 5.32
N TYR A 155 12.83 5.32 5.52
CA TYR A 155 12.22 6.62 5.26
C TYR A 155 11.84 6.78 3.79
N ASP A 156 12.78 6.51 2.88
CA ASP A 156 12.57 6.62 1.43
C ASP A 156 11.46 5.70 0.92
N LYS A 157 11.36 4.48 1.47
CA LYS A 157 10.29 3.54 1.09
C LYS A 157 8.94 3.93 1.67
N LEU A 158 8.89 4.52 2.87
CA LEU A 158 7.67 5.09 3.42
C LEU A 158 7.18 6.27 2.56
N ALA A 159 8.08 7.17 2.16
CA ALA A 159 7.77 8.36 1.36
C ALA A 159 7.14 8.04 -0.01
N ILE A 160 7.26 6.80 -0.50
CA ILE A 160 6.58 6.35 -1.72
C ILE A 160 5.05 6.32 -1.54
N SER A 161 4.56 6.03 -0.34
CA SER A 161 3.12 5.82 -0.07
C SER A 161 2.56 6.68 1.06
N VAL A 162 3.39 7.43 1.76
CA VAL A 162 3.01 8.32 2.87
C VAL A 162 3.62 9.69 2.65
N ASP A 163 2.93 10.73 3.08
CA ASP A 163 3.40 12.12 2.95
C ASP A 163 3.03 12.97 4.16
N GLY A 164 3.59 14.19 4.20
CA GLY A 164 3.30 15.19 5.22
C GLY A 164 3.80 14.84 6.62
N GLU A 165 3.08 15.30 7.63
CA GLU A 165 3.41 15.05 9.05
C GLU A 165 3.33 13.55 9.39
N LEU A 166 2.37 12.83 8.78
CA LEU A 166 2.19 11.40 9.01
C LEU A 166 3.44 10.59 8.68
N LEU A 167 4.18 10.95 7.63
CA LEU A 167 5.44 10.29 7.27
C LEU A 167 6.45 10.38 8.41
N SER A 168 6.61 11.58 8.97
CA SER A 168 7.51 11.83 10.08
C SER A 168 7.09 11.08 11.34
N ASP A 169 5.80 11.07 11.64
CA ASP A 169 5.25 10.41 12.83
C ASP A 169 5.44 8.89 12.78
N ILE A 170 5.08 8.28 11.66
CA ILE A 170 5.27 6.83 11.45
C ILE A 170 6.75 6.45 11.53
N TYR A 171 7.62 7.24 10.90
CA TYR A 171 9.06 7.01 10.91
C TYR A 171 9.65 7.12 12.34
N LEU A 172 9.30 8.18 13.09
CA LEU A 172 9.76 8.37 14.46
C LEU A 172 9.22 7.31 15.41
N GLN A 173 7.98 6.87 15.23
CA GLN A 173 7.40 5.78 16.00
C GLN A 173 8.14 4.47 15.74
N ASN A 174 8.47 4.19 14.49
CA ASN A 174 9.25 3.01 14.12
C ASN A 174 10.66 3.06 14.73
N ARG A 175 11.35 4.20 14.68
CA ARG A 175 12.67 4.38 15.35
C ARG A 175 12.61 4.09 16.84
N ARG A 176 11.58 4.58 17.54
CA ARG A 176 11.38 4.28 18.98
C ARG A 176 11.21 2.78 19.20
N SER A 177 10.45 2.11 18.36
CA SER A 177 10.25 0.66 18.42
C SER A 177 11.56 -0.11 18.20
N PHE A 178 12.41 0.32 17.27
CA PHE A 178 13.74 -0.25 17.06
C PHE A 178 14.67 -0.09 18.27
N ALA A 179 14.67 1.09 18.88
CA ALA A 179 15.48 1.33 20.09
C ALA A 179 15.06 0.41 21.26
N VAL A 180 13.76 0.20 21.44
CA VAL A 180 13.21 -0.73 22.44
C VAL A 180 13.61 -2.18 22.10
N GLN A 181 13.55 -2.58 20.85
CA GLN A 181 13.97 -3.90 20.38
C GLN A 181 15.46 -4.15 20.64
N GLN A 182 16.32 -3.19 20.32
CA GLN A 182 17.77 -3.29 20.60
C GLN A 182 18.07 -3.42 22.10
N ALA A 183 17.20 -2.90 22.96
CA ALA A 183 17.29 -3.06 24.41
C ALA A 183 16.74 -4.41 24.93
N GLY A 184 16.47 -5.40 24.04
CA GLY A 184 15.94 -6.71 24.40
C GLY A 184 14.40 -6.78 24.39
N GLY A 185 13.73 -5.78 23.83
CA GLY A 185 12.27 -5.76 23.66
C GLY A 185 11.76 -6.69 22.55
N ALA A 186 10.45 -6.84 22.47
CA ALA A 186 9.79 -7.68 21.48
C ALA A 186 9.93 -7.10 20.07
N GLN A 187 10.21 -7.96 19.10
CA GLN A 187 10.21 -7.63 17.67
C GLN A 187 8.90 -8.08 17.03
N ALA A 188 8.18 -7.14 16.43
CA ALA A 188 7.00 -7.45 15.64
C ALA A 188 7.33 -7.34 14.14
N LYS A 189 6.94 -8.36 13.37
CA LYS A 189 7.06 -8.35 11.91
C LYS A 189 5.72 -8.71 11.28
N ILE A 190 5.16 -7.80 10.49
CA ILE A 190 3.90 -8.03 9.78
C ILE A 190 4.17 -8.92 8.55
N LYS A 191 3.36 -9.96 8.39
CA LYS A 191 3.45 -10.93 7.29
C LYS A 191 2.39 -10.71 6.23
N SER A 192 1.17 -10.40 6.66
CA SER A 192 0.06 -10.13 5.74
C SER A 192 -0.82 -9.01 6.26
N VAL A 193 -1.44 -8.32 5.32
CA VAL A 193 -2.49 -7.31 5.52
C VAL A 193 -3.62 -7.66 4.59
N ASP A 194 -4.81 -7.81 5.13
CA ASP A 194 -6.00 -8.19 4.38
C ASP A 194 -7.10 -7.16 4.65
N ILE A 195 -7.55 -6.45 3.61
CA ILE A 195 -8.62 -5.47 3.71
C ILE A 195 -9.96 -6.21 3.75
N LEU A 196 -10.71 -5.97 4.81
CA LEU A 196 -12.01 -6.58 5.04
C LEU A 196 -13.12 -5.76 4.41
N ASP A 197 -13.05 -4.43 4.59
CA ASP A 197 -13.99 -3.47 4.04
C ASP A 197 -13.32 -2.13 3.77
N ALA A 198 -13.83 -1.37 2.78
CA ALA A 198 -13.37 -0.02 2.48
C ALA A 198 -14.47 0.78 1.80
N VAL A 199 -14.79 1.93 2.37
CA VAL A 199 -15.72 2.91 1.82
C VAL A 199 -15.01 4.24 1.70
N ALA A 200 -15.01 4.82 0.50
CA ALA A 200 -14.33 6.07 0.22
C ALA A 200 -15.32 7.21 0.07
N GLU A 201 -15.02 8.32 0.71
CA GLU A 201 -15.69 9.60 0.54
C GLU A 201 -14.73 10.58 -0.13
N ARG A 202 -15.22 11.29 -1.15
CA ARG A 202 -14.40 12.27 -1.86
C ARG A 202 -14.19 13.51 -1.01
N LEU A 203 -12.95 14.01 -1.02
CA LEU A 203 -12.61 15.29 -0.41
C LEU A 203 -12.72 16.41 -1.47
N ASP A 204 -13.42 17.50 -1.11
CA ASP A 204 -13.63 18.63 -2.00
C ASP A 204 -12.51 19.67 -1.98
N ASP A 205 -11.56 19.53 -1.04
CA ASP A 205 -10.40 20.41 -0.90
C ASP A 205 -9.23 20.03 -1.83
N GLN A 206 -8.21 20.89 -1.87
CA GLN A 206 -6.99 20.67 -2.66
C GLN A 206 -5.81 20.33 -1.75
N PRO A 207 -4.94 19.37 -2.15
CA PRO A 207 -5.03 18.52 -3.33
C PRO A 207 -6.16 17.50 -3.22
N ALA A 208 -6.79 17.18 -4.37
CA ALA A 208 -7.93 16.26 -4.42
C ALA A 208 -7.57 14.87 -3.88
N GLY A 209 -8.49 14.26 -3.16
CA GLY A 209 -8.27 12.98 -2.50
C GLY A 209 -9.56 12.30 -2.05
N TYR A 210 -9.38 11.29 -1.21
CA TYR A 210 -10.47 10.54 -0.58
C TYR A 210 -10.16 10.30 0.90
N ALA A 211 -11.20 10.38 1.72
CA ALA A 211 -11.20 9.80 3.06
C ALA A 211 -11.74 8.37 2.95
N ILE A 212 -10.93 7.37 3.22
CA ILE A 212 -11.30 5.96 3.13
C ILE A 212 -11.48 5.41 4.53
N ARG A 213 -12.74 5.15 4.92
CA ARG A 213 -13.02 4.36 6.11
C ARG A 213 -12.78 2.90 5.78
N GLY A 214 -11.70 2.34 6.34
CA GLY A 214 -11.24 0.99 6.06
C GLY A 214 -11.22 0.11 7.30
N GLN A 215 -11.54 -1.17 7.11
CA GLN A 215 -11.31 -2.21 8.08
C GLN A 215 -10.32 -3.22 7.50
N TRP A 216 -9.28 -3.55 8.26
CA TRP A 216 -8.31 -4.54 7.83
C TRP A 216 -7.80 -5.39 8.99
N SER A 217 -7.27 -6.55 8.65
CA SER A 217 -6.51 -7.36 9.59
C SER A 217 -5.04 -7.38 9.20
N ALA A 218 -4.17 -7.19 10.19
CA ALA A 218 -2.73 -7.36 10.04
C ALA A 218 -2.29 -8.57 10.86
N GLN A 219 -1.66 -9.53 10.20
CA GLN A 219 -1.08 -10.70 10.85
C GLN A 219 0.42 -10.61 10.83
N GLY A 220 1.04 -10.82 11.98
CA GLY A 220 2.49 -10.78 12.13
C GLY A 220 3.00 -11.78 13.15
N THR A 221 4.32 -11.81 13.27
CA THR A 221 5.01 -12.57 14.31
C THR A 221 5.61 -11.59 15.30
N VAL A 222 5.50 -11.92 16.57
CA VAL A 222 6.15 -11.20 17.66
C VAL A 222 7.15 -12.16 18.30
N GLY A 223 8.44 -11.83 18.21
CA GLY A 223 9.53 -12.60 18.81
C GLY A 223 10.04 -11.92 20.07
N HIS A 224 10.20 -12.67 21.15
CA HIS A 224 10.86 -12.22 22.37
C HIS A 224 11.47 -13.43 23.09
N TRP A 225 12.65 -13.26 23.67
CA TRP A 225 13.28 -14.27 24.57
C TRP A 225 13.31 -15.69 23.98
N GLY A 226 13.58 -15.84 22.66
CA GLY A 226 13.65 -17.16 22.01
C GLY A 226 12.29 -17.78 21.65
N HIS A 227 11.18 -17.11 21.94
CA HIS A 227 9.84 -17.55 21.55
C HIS A 227 9.25 -16.63 20.47
N THR A 228 8.51 -17.23 19.54
CA THR A 228 7.81 -16.49 18.48
C THR A 228 6.33 -16.80 18.55
N HIS A 229 5.51 -15.77 18.62
CA HIS A 229 4.06 -15.89 18.62
C HIS A 229 3.47 -15.24 17.37
N THR A 230 2.45 -15.87 16.80
CA THR A 230 1.64 -15.23 15.76
C THR A 230 0.61 -14.34 16.43
N ARG A 231 0.53 -13.09 16.00
CA ARG A 231 -0.45 -12.11 16.45
C ARG A 231 -1.24 -11.62 15.25
N ARG A 232 -2.55 -11.48 15.42
CA ARG A 232 -3.43 -10.84 14.46
C ARG A 232 -4.18 -9.71 15.15
N ASN A 233 -4.10 -8.53 14.57
CA ASN A 233 -4.90 -7.38 14.98
C ASN A 233 -5.87 -7.03 13.86
N ARG A 234 -7.05 -6.57 14.25
CA ARG A 234 -8.02 -5.91 13.38
C ARG A 234 -7.99 -4.43 13.68
N TYR A 235 -8.01 -3.64 12.63
CA TYR A 235 -8.04 -2.19 12.69
C TYR A 235 -9.26 -1.67 11.97
N GLU A 236 -9.85 -0.61 12.49
CA GLU A 236 -10.76 0.26 11.79
C GLU A 236 -10.21 1.68 11.86
N ALA A 237 -10.08 2.35 10.71
CA ALA A 237 -9.53 3.69 10.64
C ALA A 237 -10.09 4.48 9.46
N ILE A 238 -9.99 5.80 9.55
CA ILE A 238 -10.14 6.71 8.41
C ILE A 238 -8.75 7.01 7.88
N VAL A 239 -8.51 6.64 6.63
CA VAL A 239 -7.25 6.85 5.93
C VAL A 239 -7.46 7.90 4.86
N THR A 240 -6.85 9.06 5.04
CA THR A 240 -6.90 10.13 4.04
C THR A 240 -5.82 9.89 3.00
N VAL A 241 -6.23 9.75 1.74
CA VAL A 241 -5.34 9.59 0.60
C VAL A 241 -5.46 10.78 -0.34
N ARG A 242 -4.33 11.29 -0.80
CA ARG A 242 -4.26 12.44 -1.71
C ARG A 242 -3.38 12.13 -2.90
N ALA A 243 -3.69 12.77 -4.02
CA ALA A 243 -2.87 12.71 -5.22
C ALA A 243 -1.72 13.70 -5.08
N ASP A 244 -0.49 13.19 -5.08
CA ASP A 244 0.73 13.97 -5.07
C ASP A 244 1.67 13.49 -6.19
N GLU A 245 2.16 14.41 -7.04
CA GLU A 245 3.04 14.12 -8.19
C GLU A 245 2.58 12.94 -9.06
N GLY A 246 1.26 12.76 -9.22
CA GLY A 246 0.69 11.68 -10.02
C GLY A 246 0.60 10.31 -9.34
N ALA A 247 0.88 10.25 -8.06
CA ALA A 247 0.74 9.06 -7.21
C ALA A 247 -0.22 9.29 -6.05
N TRP A 248 -0.80 8.20 -5.55
CA TRP A 248 -1.56 8.20 -4.30
C TRP A 248 -0.64 8.08 -3.11
N LYS A 249 -0.83 8.95 -2.13
CA LYS A 249 -0.14 8.92 -0.84
C LYS A 249 -1.13 9.04 0.31
N ILE A 250 -0.85 8.37 1.41
CA ILE A 250 -1.56 8.53 2.68
C ILE A 250 -1.02 9.80 3.34
N THR A 251 -1.89 10.74 3.64
CA THR A 251 -1.51 12.01 4.29
C THR A 251 -2.01 12.11 5.72
N ASP A 252 -2.99 11.29 6.09
CA ASP A 252 -3.50 11.22 7.45
C ASP A 252 -4.08 9.84 7.75
N LEU A 253 -4.06 9.43 9.02
CA LEU A 253 -4.58 8.16 9.52
C LEU A 253 -5.16 8.35 10.91
N GLU A 254 -6.48 8.31 11.01
CA GLU A 254 -7.22 8.34 12.27
C GLU A 254 -7.68 6.93 12.64
N THR A 255 -7.08 6.33 13.66
CA THR A 255 -7.47 5.02 14.16
C THR A 255 -8.73 5.13 14.99
N LEU A 256 -9.81 4.46 14.57
CA LEU A 256 -11.09 4.42 15.27
C LEU A 256 -11.14 3.26 16.26
N GLU A 257 -10.66 2.08 15.84
CA GLU A 257 -10.64 0.88 16.67
C GLU A 257 -9.40 0.01 16.36
N GLU A 258 -8.82 -0.52 17.42
CA GLU A 258 -7.80 -1.58 17.32
C GLU A 258 -8.23 -2.73 18.22
N GLN A 259 -8.38 -3.92 17.65
CA GLN A 259 -8.76 -5.13 18.37
C GLN A 259 -7.75 -6.26 18.11
N ARG A 260 -7.25 -6.88 19.17
CA ARG A 260 -6.51 -8.11 19.07
C ARG A 260 -7.46 -9.28 18.79
N VAL A 261 -7.22 -10.01 17.70
CA VAL A 261 -7.97 -11.21 17.35
C VAL A 261 -7.09 -12.41 17.69
N ASP A 262 -7.41 -13.11 18.77
CA ASP A 262 -6.71 -14.34 19.11
C ASP A 262 -7.05 -15.42 18.07
N PRO A 263 -6.04 -16.22 17.61
CA PRO A 263 -6.32 -17.34 16.72
C PRO A 263 -7.28 -18.30 17.42
N VAL A 264 -8.39 -18.60 16.79
CA VAL A 264 -9.27 -19.71 17.22
C VAL A 264 -8.47 -20.99 17.02
N TYR A 265 -7.96 -21.56 18.10
CA TYR A 265 -7.45 -22.92 18.07
C TYR A 265 -8.65 -23.85 17.82
N THR A 266 -8.90 -24.22 16.59
CA THR A 266 -9.64 -25.43 16.29
C THR A 266 -8.74 -26.56 16.80
N ALA A 267 -9.08 -27.12 17.93
CA ALA A 267 -8.48 -28.36 18.43
C ALA A 267 -8.82 -29.46 17.40
N THR A 268 -7.96 -29.60 16.41
CA THR A 268 -7.90 -30.80 15.59
C THR A 268 -7.38 -31.86 16.51
N GLY A 269 -8.25 -32.84 16.83
CA GLY A 269 -8.02 -33.84 17.84
C GLY A 269 -6.65 -34.52 17.72
N ASP A 270 -5.80 -34.21 18.67
CA ASP A 270 -4.75 -35.09 19.12
C ASP A 270 -5.05 -35.36 20.58
N THR A 271 -5.49 -36.60 20.83
CA THR A 271 -5.66 -37.19 22.14
C THR A 271 -4.29 -37.22 22.82
N ALA A 272 -3.88 -36.09 23.40
CA ALA A 272 -2.77 -36.10 24.34
C ALA A 272 -3.30 -36.59 25.69
N SER A 273 -2.91 -37.78 26.00
CA SER A 273 -2.83 -38.46 27.29
C SER A 273 -3.06 -37.57 28.51
N ALA A 274 -4.14 -37.83 29.22
CA ALA A 274 -4.36 -37.26 30.55
C ALA A 274 -3.17 -37.63 31.50
N PRO A 275 -2.71 -36.67 32.32
CA PRO A 275 -1.71 -37.02 33.34
C PRO A 275 -2.29 -38.04 34.32
N PRO A 276 -1.46 -38.98 34.83
CA PRO A 276 -1.93 -40.01 35.77
C PRO A 276 -2.48 -39.37 37.03
N ALA A 277 -3.63 -39.86 37.46
CA ALA A 277 -4.27 -39.46 38.70
C ALA A 277 -3.31 -39.67 39.88
N GLU A 278 -3.05 -38.59 40.58
CA GLU A 278 -2.30 -38.57 41.84
C GLU A 278 -3.09 -39.32 42.92
N LEU A 279 -2.55 -40.45 43.35
CA LEU A 279 -3.07 -41.24 44.47
C LEU A 279 -3.00 -40.41 45.75
N GLN A 280 -4.15 -40.01 46.29
CA GLN A 280 -4.25 -39.43 47.62
C GLN A 280 -3.89 -40.50 48.65
N PRO A 281 -3.00 -40.23 49.61
CA PRO A 281 -2.76 -41.14 50.74
C PRO A 281 -3.93 -41.06 51.72
N GLY A 282 -4.50 -42.22 52.02
CA GLY A 282 -5.58 -42.36 53.01
C GLY A 282 -5.16 -41.85 54.38
N SER A 283 -6.07 -41.18 55.03
CA SER A 283 -6.03 -40.79 56.43
C SER A 283 -6.61 -41.93 57.32
N PRO A 284 -6.11 -42.08 58.56
CA PRO A 284 -6.44 -43.19 59.48
C PRO A 284 -7.86 -43.11 60.02
#